data_ffe1a78740249ba79e828a8b9e30dbc9
#
_entry.id   ffe1a78740249ba79e828a8b9e30dbc9
#
_cell.length_a   1.000
_cell.length_b   1.000
_cell.length_c   1.000
_cell.angle_alpha   90.00
_cell.angle_beta   90.00
_cell.angle_gamma   90.00
#
_symmetry.space_group_name_H-M   'P 1'
#
loop_
_entity.id
_entity.type
_entity.pdbx_description
1 polymer ?
#
loop_
_entity_poly.entity_id
_entity_poly.type
_entity_poly.pdbx_seq_one_letter_code
_entity_poly.pdbx_strand_id
1 'polypeptide(L)'
;MKRLWLVVLCVVFVSLSNAQIYQFRGPDRDGMFPESNLLKEWPEDGPELLLEFEGIGEGYSSVISNGKNIYASGKIGDMDHLTCIDFEGKQLWQVAYGKSWAQSYPNTRSTPTIEEDRIYIISGVGELVCLNAETGDINWKIDVDKDYQAEWHNWGVSESPLIVDNKVICSPASSVATFVAFDKMTGEEIWKSPGVDGNRSYVSPILSKFNGKDYILGASASDLYIVDPGNGEILSSYKYFDSSIWEWQPKGMIWANSPVVKGNMIFVSIGYNYPAKMLKVNEDVSVIEEVYSNEVMDNHHHGLIELDDYLYGSYWISNGTGAWACLDWNTGEVMYDEKWNSKGEMVYADGLLYVYEEKRGNVGLVLPDPSGFKVISSFRIEKGNGPHWSHPYLFDGKMFLRHGKVLMVYSLRNS
;
A
#
# COMPACT_ATOMS: atom_id res chain seq x y z
N MET A 1 21.64 68.51 -8.04
CA MET A 1 20.61 67.48 -8.31
C MET A 1 21.22 66.12 -8.12
N LYS A 2 20.93 65.42 -6.98
CA LYS A 2 21.42 64.06 -6.72
C LYS A 2 20.35 63.09 -7.26
N ARG A 3 20.69 62.26 -8.25
CA ARG A 3 19.85 61.19 -8.78
C ARG A 3 19.91 60.00 -7.82
N LEU A 4 18.77 59.69 -7.19
CA LEU A 4 18.58 58.48 -6.38
C LEU A 4 18.24 57.31 -7.33
N TRP A 5 19.11 56.29 -7.39
CA TRP A 5 18.83 55.05 -8.09
C TRP A 5 18.05 54.11 -7.15
N LEU A 6 16.82 53.83 -7.48
CA LEU A 6 16.01 52.83 -6.76
C LEU A 6 16.38 51.46 -7.34
N VAL A 7 17.08 50.64 -6.57
CA VAL A 7 17.33 49.24 -6.91
C VAL A 7 16.12 48.46 -6.43
N VAL A 8 15.27 48.00 -7.35
CA VAL A 8 14.17 47.08 -7.07
C VAL A 8 14.73 45.65 -7.00
N LEU A 9 14.83 45.12 -5.80
CA LEU A 9 15.21 43.72 -5.56
C LEU A 9 13.99 42.84 -5.82
N CYS A 10 13.91 42.19 -7.00
CA CYS A 10 12.95 41.15 -7.26
C CYS A 10 13.32 39.89 -6.45
N VAL A 11 12.64 39.65 -5.33
CA VAL A 11 12.72 38.38 -4.63
C VAL A 11 11.85 37.41 -5.38
N VAL A 12 12.49 36.51 -6.13
CA VAL A 12 11.79 35.34 -6.76
C VAL A 12 11.55 34.33 -5.65
N PHE A 13 10.32 34.22 -5.17
CA PHE A 13 9.90 33.10 -4.36
C PHE A 13 9.82 31.87 -5.27
N VAL A 14 10.86 31.04 -5.24
CA VAL A 14 10.78 29.68 -5.77
C VAL A 14 9.97 28.88 -4.74
N SER A 15 8.68 28.70 -5.00
CA SER A 15 7.88 27.72 -4.29
C SER A 15 8.43 26.34 -4.69
N LEU A 16 9.16 25.69 -3.82
CA LEU A 16 9.46 24.27 -3.94
C LEU A 16 8.14 23.54 -3.69
N SER A 17 7.37 23.33 -4.75
CA SER A 17 6.29 22.34 -4.68
C SER A 17 6.96 20.98 -4.65
N ASN A 18 6.82 20.25 -3.54
CA ASN A 18 7.14 18.82 -3.56
C ASN A 18 6.29 18.17 -4.65
N ALA A 19 6.93 17.36 -5.48
CA ALA A 19 6.22 16.58 -6.51
C ALA A 19 5.20 15.68 -5.82
N GLN A 20 3.98 15.63 -6.36
CA GLN A 20 2.95 14.75 -5.83
C GLN A 20 3.30 13.30 -6.17
N ILE A 21 3.27 12.44 -5.15
CA ILE A 21 3.50 11.00 -5.30
C ILE A 21 2.14 10.30 -5.29
N TYR A 22 1.89 9.48 -6.31
CA TYR A 22 0.72 8.61 -6.42
C TYR A 22 1.17 7.18 -6.16
N GLN A 23 0.61 6.55 -5.15
CA GLN A 23 1.14 5.29 -4.66
C GLN A 23 0.07 4.42 -3.98
N PHE A 24 0.48 3.19 -3.63
CA PHE A 24 -0.33 2.23 -2.89
C PHE A 24 -0.92 2.84 -1.62
N ARG A 25 -2.24 2.72 -1.42
CA ARG A 25 -3.00 3.20 -0.27
C ARG A 25 -2.96 4.72 -0.03
N GLY A 26 -2.83 5.51 -1.10
CA GLY A 26 -2.91 6.97 -1.00
C GLY A 26 -1.57 7.68 -0.69
N PRO A 27 -1.61 9.00 -0.48
CA PRO A 27 -0.40 9.83 -0.40
C PRO A 27 0.58 9.39 0.68
N ASP A 28 0.08 8.97 1.84
CA ASP A 28 0.89 8.59 3.01
C ASP A 28 0.90 7.07 3.25
N ARG A 29 0.35 6.27 2.33
CA ARG A 29 0.23 4.80 2.39
C ARG A 29 -0.59 4.28 3.58
N ASP A 30 -1.40 5.11 4.18
CA ASP A 30 -2.24 4.83 5.35
C ASP A 30 -3.69 4.48 5.00
N GLY A 31 -4.08 4.63 3.72
CA GLY A 31 -5.45 4.42 3.26
C GLY A 31 -6.36 5.63 3.41
N MET A 32 -5.80 6.77 3.83
CA MET A 32 -6.51 8.04 3.94
C MET A 32 -6.35 8.83 2.64
N PHE A 33 -7.47 9.21 2.02
CA PHE A 33 -7.46 9.98 0.78
C PHE A 33 -8.01 11.40 1.04
N PRO A 34 -7.28 12.47 0.65
CA PRO A 34 -7.67 13.86 0.89
C PRO A 34 -8.75 14.34 -0.09
N GLU A 35 -9.78 13.53 -0.30
CA GLU A 35 -10.92 13.82 -1.14
C GLU A 35 -12.02 14.55 -0.36
N SER A 36 -12.85 15.31 -1.07
CA SER A 36 -13.95 16.06 -0.47
C SER A 36 -15.12 16.20 -1.45
N ASN A 37 -16.30 16.56 -0.92
CA ASN A 37 -17.53 16.70 -1.68
C ASN A 37 -17.94 15.41 -2.40
N LEU A 38 -17.70 14.27 -1.75
CA LEU A 38 -18.08 12.95 -2.24
C LEU A 38 -19.53 12.63 -1.86
N LEU A 39 -20.16 11.72 -2.60
CA LEU A 39 -21.48 11.16 -2.29
C LEU A 39 -21.49 10.54 -0.89
N LYS A 40 -22.49 10.89 -0.09
CA LYS A 40 -22.68 10.35 1.27
C LYS A 40 -23.57 9.12 1.30
N GLU A 41 -24.19 8.80 0.20
CA GLU A 41 -25.02 7.63 -0.06
C GLU A 41 -25.00 7.32 -1.56
N TRP A 42 -25.03 6.07 -1.92
CA TRP A 42 -25.09 5.63 -3.32
C TRP A 42 -26.50 5.17 -3.66
N PRO A 43 -26.91 5.27 -4.96
CA PRO A 43 -28.10 4.59 -5.47
C PRO A 43 -28.04 3.07 -5.24
N GLU A 44 -29.16 2.39 -5.33
CA GLU A 44 -29.27 0.93 -5.13
C GLU A 44 -28.33 0.14 -6.05
N ASP A 45 -28.12 0.61 -7.29
CA ASP A 45 -27.22 0.01 -8.27
C ASP A 45 -25.75 0.48 -8.13
N GLY A 46 -25.44 1.24 -7.06
CA GLY A 46 -24.11 1.83 -6.84
C GLY A 46 -23.91 3.18 -7.52
N PRO A 47 -22.71 3.78 -7.38
CA PRO A 47 -22.35 5.00 -8.06
C PRO A 47 -22.20 4.80 -9.58
N GLU A 48 -22.29 5.87 -10.36
CA GLU A 48 -22.17 5.83 -11.83
C GLU A 48 -20.85 5.20 -12.27
N LEU A 49 -20.93 4.15 -13.09
CA LEU A 49 -19.75 3.54 -13.72
C LEU A 49 -19.32 4.41 -14.91
N LEU A 50 -18.17 5.09 -14.77
CA LEU A 50 -17.60 5.95 -15.79
C LEU A 50 -16.80 5.19 -16.85
N LEU A 51 -16.09 4.15 -16.41
CA LEU A 51 -15.19 3.37 -17.25
C LEU A 51 -15.13 1.92 -16.80
N GLU A 52 -15.20 1.01 -17.77
CA GLU A 52 -14.85 -0.41 -17.64
C GLU A 52 -13.80 -0.73 -18.71
N PHE A 53 -12.69 -1.34 -18.29
CA PHE A 53 -11.62 -1.72 -19.20
C PHE A 53 -11.12 -3.13 -18.91
N GLU A 54 -11.12 -4.00 -19.92
CA GLU A 54 -10.48 -5.30 -19.88
C GLU A 54 -9.13 -5.23 -20.64
N GLY A 55 -8.14 -5.94 -20.19
CA GLY A 55 -6.84 -5.99 -20.89
C GLY A 55 -5.65 -5.59 -20.02
N ILE A 56 -5.89 -5.23 -18.76
CA ILE A 56 -4.80 -4.93 -17.81
C ILE A 56 -4.02 -6.18 -17.36
N GLY A 57 -4.41 -7.40 -17.79
CA GLY A 57 -3.84 -8.66 -17.31
C GLY A 57 -4.37 -9.08 -15.93
N GLU A 58 -4.05 -10.31 -15.53
CA GLU A 58 -4.49 -10.87 -14.25
C GLU A 58 -3.68 -10.29 -13.08
N GLY A 59 -4.34 -9.90 -12.00
CA GLY A 59 -3.64 -9.35 -10.84
C GLY A 59 -4.52 -8.91 -9.68
N TYR A 60 -3.84 -8.47 -8.63
CA TYR A 60 -4.42 -8.03 -7.36
C TYR A 60 -3.93 -6.64 -6.93
N SER A 61 -3.04 -6.01 -7.70
CA SER A 61 -2.56 -4.65 -7.42
C SER A 61 -3.68 -3.62 -7.48
N SER A 62 -3.54 -2.52 -6.76
CA SER A 62 -4.41 -1.37 -6.94
C SER A 62 -4.22 -0.73 -8.32
N VAL A 63 -5.27 -0.10 -8.79
CA VAL A 63 -5.22 0.82 -9.93
C VAL A 63 -4.83 2.19 -9.41
N ILE A 64 -3.89 2.86 -10.06
CA ILE A 64 -3.42 4.20 -9.68
C ILE A 64 -3.72 5.19 -10.81
N SER A 65 -4.06 6.42 -10.45
CA SER A 65 -4.15 7.53 -11.39
C SER A 65 -3.31 8.71 -10.92
N ASN A 66 -2.66 9.37 -11.86
CA ASN A 66 -1.96 10.64 -11.64
C ASN A 66 -2.79 11.86 -12.09
N GLY A 67 -4.09 11.68 -12.33
CA GLY A 67 -5.00 12.71 -12.82
C GLY A 67 -4.96 12.92 -14.33
N LYS A 68 -3.93 12.43 -15.03
CA LYS A 68 -3.81 12.48 -16.50
C LYS A 68 -4.15 11.12 -17.12
N ASN A 69 -3.63 10.06 -16.55
CA ASN A 69 -3.78 8.68 -17.02
C ASN A 69 -4.06 7.73 -15.86
N ILE A 70 -4.45 6.51 -16.19
CA ILE A 70 -4.73 5.41 -15.28
C ILE A 70 -3.72 4.30 -15.56
N TYR A 71 -3.16 3.72 -14.50
CA TYR A 71 -2.12 2.70 -14.57
C TYR A 71 -2.50 1.48 -13.76
N ALA A 72 -2.33 0.31 -14.34
CA ALA A 72 -2.56 -0.96 -13.67
C ALA A 72 -1.53 -2.00 -14.10
N SER A 73 -0.95 -2.71 -13.13
CA SER A 73 -0.06 -3.84 -13.40
C SER A 73 -0.87 -5.14 -13.54
N GLY A 74 -0.42 -6.08 -14.35
CA GLY A 74 -1.09 -7.37 -14.50
C GLY A 74 -0.28 -8.40 -15.25
N LYS A 75 -0.53 -9.67 -14.98
CA LYS A 75 0.11 -10.78 -15.65
C LYS A 75 -0.52 -11.05 -17.02
N ILE A 76 0.30 -11.08 -18.07
CA ILE A 76 -0.07 -11.50 -19.41
C ILE A 76 0.97 -12.53 -19.87
N GLY A 77 0.55 -13.77 -20.13
CA GLY A 77 1.48 -14.88 -20.35
C GLY A 77 2.28 -15.18 -19.08
N ASP A 78 3.59 -15.15 -19.14
CA ASP A 78 4.57 -15.35 -18.06
C ASP A 78 5.26 -14.06 -17.61
N MET A 79 4.79 -12.91 -18.10
CA MET A 79 5.35 -11.61 -17.77
C MET A 79 4.34 -10.73 -17.02
N ASP A 80 4.86 -9.93 -16.10
CA ASP A 80 4.15 -8.81 -15.53
C ASP A 80 4.20 -7.62 -16.48
N HIS A 81 3.03 -7.07 -16.78
CA HIS A 81 2.85 -5.90 -17.66
C HIS A 81 2.34 -4.72 -16.85
N LEU A 82 2.73 -3.53 -17.25
CA LEU A 82 2.10 -2.29 -16.83
C LEU A 82 1.33 -1.72 -18.00
N THR A 83 0.06 -1.40 -17.79
CA THR A 83 -0.86 -0.85 -18.78
C THR A 83 -1.20 0.58 -18.40
N CYS A 84 -1.10 1.51 -19.36
CA CYS A 84 -1.56 2.88 -19.26
C CYS A 84 -2.76 3.09 -20.16
N ILE A 85 -3.83 3.66 -19.60
CA ILE A 85 -5.03 4.04 -20.34
C ILE A 85 -5.42 5.49 -20.03
N ASP A 86 -6.10 6.17 -20.95
CA ASP A 86 -6.73 7.46 -20.67
C ASP A 86 -8.10 7.28 -20.00
N PHE A 87 -8.74 8.39 -19.64
CA PHE A 87 -10.07 8.39 -19.02
C PHE A 87 -11.22 8.08 -19.99
N GLU A 88 -10.95 8.04 -21.28
CA GLU A 88 -11.87 7.58 -22.34
C GLU A 88 -11.77 6.06 -22.57
N GLY A 89 -10.86 5.37 -21.86
CA GLY A 89 -10.66 3.92 -21.95
C GLY A 89 -9.77 3.48 -23.10
N LYS A 90 -9.03 4.39 -23.71
CA LYS A 90 -8.07 4.05 -24.75
C LYS A 90 -6.75 3.61 -24.13
N GLN A 91 -6.28 2.43 -24.48
CA GLN A 91 -4.93 1.99 -24.12
C GLN A 91 -3.89 2.86 -24.85
N LEU A 92 -3.08 3.57 -24.08
CA LEU A 92 -2.00 4.41 -24.60
C LEU A 92 -0.75 3.57 -24.86
N TRP A 93 -0.39 2.74 -23.89
CA TRP A 93 0.70 1.78 -24.01
C TRP A 93 0.52 0.61 -23.03
N GLN A 94 1.21 -0.49 -23.29
CA GLN A 94 1.31 -1.66 -22.42
C GLN A 94 2.70 -2.27 -22.62
N VAL A 95 3.44 -2.48 -21.55
CA VAL A 95 4.82 -2.95 -21.59
C VAL A 95 5.07 -4.05 -20.58
N ALA A 96 5.77 -5.10 -21.00
CA ALA A 96 6.28 -6.11 -20.10
C ALA A 96 7.48 -5.56 -19.32
N TYR A 97 7.40 -5.54 -17.99
CA TYR A 97 8.47 -4.99 -17.16
C TYR A 97 9.28 -6.05 -16.40
N GLY A 98 8.75 -7.25 -16.21
CA GLY A 98 9.46 -8.31 -15.53
C GLY A 98 8.76 -9.66 -15.60
N LYS A 99 9.38 -10.70 -15.06
CA LYS A 99 8.77 -12.01 -14.95
C LYS A 99 7.70 -12.02 -13.88
N SER A 100 6.60 -12.72 -14.17
CA SER A 100 5.51 -12.89 -13.23
C SER A 100 5.77 -14.07 -12.30
N TRP A 101 5.24 -13.98 -11.08
CA TRP A 101 5.12 -15.14 -10.21
C TRP A 101 4.21 -16.20 -10.83
N ALA A 102 4.68 -17.44 -10.91
CA ALA A 102 4.01 -18.51 -11.68
C ALA A 102 3.46 -19.65 -10.82
N GLN A 103 3.77 -19.68 -9.52
CA GLN A 103 3.37 -20.77 -8.62
C GLN A 103 1.98 -20.48 -8.01
N SER A 104 1.73 -20.96 -6.79
CA SER A 104 0.46 -20.78 -6.09
C SER A 104 -0.02 -19.32 -6.10
N TYR A 105 -1.30 -19.12 -6.42
CA TYR A 105 -1.89 -17.79 -6.63
C TYR A 105 -1.04 -16.93 -7.57
N PRO A 106 -0.80 -17.39 -8.82
CA PRO A 106 -0.04 -16.61 -9.78
C PRO A 106 -0.72 -15.26 -9.98
N ASN A 107 -0.08 -14.31 -10.55
CA ASN A 107 -0.57 -12.99 -10.91
C ASN A 107 0.14 -11.87 -10.16
N THR A 108 0.08 -10.69 -10.72
CA THR A 108 0.78 -9.48 -10.27
C THR A 108 0.14 -8.89 -9.02
N ARG A 109 0.97 -8.42 -8.08
CA ARG A 109 0.53 -7.83 -6.80
C ARG A 109 1.03 -6.42 -6.56
N SER A 110 2.25 -6.10 -7.01
CA SER A 110 2.85 -4.79 -6.80
C SER A 110 2.03 -3.67 -7.45
N THR A 111 1.71 -2.66 -6.68
CA THR A 111 1.09 -1.42 -7.16
C THR A 111 2.19 -0.44 -7.57
N PRO A 112 2.12 0.20 -8.73
CA PRO A 112 3.12 1.17 -9.15
C PRO A 112 3.13 2.41 -8.25
N THR A 113 4.32 3.00 -8.06
CA THR A 113 4.50 4.32 -7.43
C THR A 113 4.89 5.31 -8.52
N ILE A 114 4.18 6.43 -8.62
CA ILE A 114 4.34 7.42 -9.68
C ILE A 114 4.76 8.74 -9.09
N GLU A 115 5.81 9.31 -9.60
CA GLU A 115 6.27 10.66 -9.30
C GLU A 115 6.65 11.36 -10.62
N GLU A 116 6.02 12.48 -10.91
CA GLU A 116 6.23 13.26 -12.15
C GLU A 116 6.08 12.39 -13.42
N ASP A 117 7.14 12.25 -14.20
CA ASP A 117 7.21 11.48 -15.45
C ASP A 117 7.73 10.04 -15.26
N ARG A 118 7.85 9.55 -14.02
CA ARG A 118 8.43 8.25 -13.69
C ARG A 118 7.50 7.35 -12.93
N ILE A 119 7.57 6.07 -13.25
CA ILE A 119 6.85 4.99 -12.58
C ILE A 119 7.87 3.99 -12.06
N TYR A 120 7.73 3.61 -10.79
CA TYR A 120 8.54 2.59 -10.15
C TYR A 120 7.66 1.42 -9.77
N ILE A 121 8.07 0.22 -10.17
CA ILE A 121 7.31 -1.00 -9.92
C ILE A 121 8.26 -2.20 -9.78
N ILE A 122 7.86 -3.20 -9.01
CA ILE A 122 8.62 -4.45 -8.84
C ILE A 122 7.83 -5.63 -9.37
N SER A 123 8.49 -6.55 -10.08
CA SER A 123 7.83 -7.74 -10.62
C SER A 123 7.60 -8.82 -9.57
N GLY A 124 6.77 -9.81 -9.87
CA GLY A 124 6.49 -10.93 -8.99
C GLY A 124 7.71 -11.76 -8.58
N VAL A 125 8.86 -11.56 -9.22
CA VAL A 125 10.14 -12.22 -8.92
C VAL A 125 11.24 -11.23 -8.50
N GLY A 126 10.88 -9.98 -8.15
CA GLY A 126 11.80 -9.03 -7.54
C GLY A 126 12.61 -8.16 -8.50
N GLU A 127 12.21 -8.04 -9.75
CA GLU A 127 12.83 -7.10 -10.69
C GLU A 127 12.22 -5.70 -10.49
N LEU A 128 13.00 -4.75 -9.96
CA LEU A 128 12.63 -3.34 -9.81
C LEU A 128 12.85 -2.59 -11.12
N VAL A 129 11.86 -1.85 -11.56
CA VAL A 129 11.88 -1.16 -12.85
C VAL A 129 11.42 0.28 -12.70
N CYS A 130 12.13 1.21 -13.35
CA CYS A 130 11.69 2.57 -13.58
C CYS A 130 11.28 2.73 -15.03
N LEU A 131 10.04 3.20 -15.25
CA LEU A 131 9.50 3.48 -16.59
C LEU A 131 9.20 4.96 -16.75
N ASN A 132 9.19 5.43 -17.99
CA ASN A 132 8.62 6.71 -18.34
C ASN A 132 7.09 6.62 -18.33
N ALA A 133 6.42 7.52 -17.61
CA ALA A 133 4.97 7.49 -17.43
C ALA A 133 4.18 7.83 -18.71
N GLU A 134 4.77 8.55 -19.66
CA GLU A 134 4.10 8.95 -20.91
C GLU A 134 4.24 7.89 -22.00
N THR A 135 5.43 7.25 -22.11
CA THR A 135 5.75 6.36 -23.22
C THR A 135 5.75 4.88 -22.85
N GLY A 136 5.92 4.54 -21.56
CA GLY A 136 6.13 3.18 -21.08
C GLY A 136 7.57 2.66 -21.30
N ASP A 137 8.48 3.47 -21.82
CA ASP A 137 9.87 3.07 -22.01
C ASP A 137 10.55 2.78 -20.67
N ILE A 138 11.32 1.70 -20.62
CA ILE A 138 12.11 1.35 -19.43
C ILE A 138 13.35 2.25 -19.37
N ASN A 139 13.45 3.08 -18.34
CA ASN A 139 14.61 3.92 -18.09
C ASN A 139 15.78 3.11 -17.50
N TRP A 140 15.48 2.27 -16.50
CA TRP A 140 16.44 1.35 -15.88
C TRP A 140 15.71 0.17 -15.22
N LYS A 141 16.44 -0.90 -14.95
CA LYS A 141 15.95 -2.15 -14.36
C LYS A 141 17.04 -2.81 -13.53
N ILE A 142 16.66 -3.34 -12.35
CA ILE A 142 17.52 -4.02 -11.40
C ILE A 142 16.86 -5.33 -10.97
N ASP A 143 17.59 -6.42 -10.91
CA ASP A 143 17.13 -7.69 -10.37
C ASP A 143 17.47 -7.76 -8.88
N VAL A 144 16.62 -7.09 -8.06
CA VAL A 144 16.83 -6.94 -6.61
C VAL A 144 16.94 -8.28 -5.92
N ASP A 145 16.06 -9.22 -6.22
CA ASP A 145 16.06 -10.50 -5.50
C ASP A 145 17.29 -11.34 -5.84
N LYS A 146 17.75 -11.31 -7.07
CA LYS A 146 18.99 -12.00 -7.47
C LYS A 146 20.24 -11.31 -6.91
N ASP A 147 20.33 -9.98 -7.04
CA ASP A 147 21.53 -9.21 -6.70
C ASP A 147 21.75 -9.16 -5.17
N TYR A 148 20.65 -9.19 -4.39
CA TYR A 148 20.68 -9.20 -2.91
C TYR A 148 20.33 -10.55 -2.31
N GLN A 149 20.22 -11.64 -3.11
CA GLN A 149 19.97 -13.00 -2.66
C GLN A 149 18.70 -13.11 -1.78
N ALA A 150 17.64 -12.38 -2.17
CA ALA A 150 16.38 -12.44 -1.47
C ALA A 150 15.66 -13.76 -1.73
N GLU A 151 15.04 -14.32 -0.71
CA GLU A 151 14.21 -15.52 -0.81
C GLU A 151 12.74 -15.16 -0.67
N TRP A 152 11.92 -15.75 -1.56
CA TRP A 152 10.48 -15.61 -1.50
C TRP A 152 9.89 -16.55 -0.45
N HIS A 153 8.81 -16.11 0.15
CA HIS A 153 8.05 -16.97 1.04
C HIS A 153 7.19 -17.96 0.21
N ASN A 154 5.90 -17.64 -0.06
CA ASN A 154 4.97 -18.55 -0.73
C ASN A 154 4.42 -18.02 -2.06
N TRP A 155 4.36 -16.70 -2.27
CA TRP A 155 3.59 -16.08 -3.36
C TRP A 155 4.35 -15.00 -4.15
N GLY A 156 5.65 -14.99 -4.12
CA GLY A 156 6.47 -14.00 -4.83
C GLY A 156 6.45 -12.63 -4.15
N VAL A 157 6.72 -11.58 -4.91
CA VAL A 157 6.82 -10.21 -4.40
C VAL A 157 5.51 -9.47 -4.57
N SER A 158 5.07 -8.76 -3.51
CA SER A 158 3.88 -7.89 -3.53
C SER A 158 4.18 -6.46 -3.09
N GLU A 159 5.38 -6.19 -2.66
CA GLU A 159 5.84 -4.87 -2.25
C GLU A 159 5.62 -3.82 -3.34
N SER A 160 5.16 -2.63 -2.93
CA SER A 160 5.13 -1.42 -3.76
C SER A 160 6.32 -0.54 -3.38
N PRO A 161 7.23 -0.17 -4.33
CA PRO A 161 8.43 0.58 -4.03
C PRO A 161 8.13 1.92 -3.36
N LEU A 162 8.89 2.30 -2.32
CA LEU A 162 8.73 3.56 -1.61
C LEU A 162 9.68 4.62 -2.17
N ILE A 163 9.18 5.82 -2.43
CA ILE A 163 10.02 6.98 -2.79
C ILE A 163 10.27 7.82 -1.55
N VAL A 164 11.55 8.14 -1.30
CA VAL A 164 11.97 9.09 -0.27
C VAL A 164 13.07 9.98 -0.86
N ASP A 165 12.81 11.27 -1.01
CA ASP A 165 13.69 12.24 -1.63
C ASP A 165 14.12 11.83 -3.05
N ASN A 166 15.44 11.58 -3.25
CA ASN A 166 15.99 11.08 -4.50
C ASN A 166 16.13 9.56 -4.58
N LYS A 167 15.46 8.81 -3.68
CA LYS A 167 15.65 7.36 -3.53
C LYS A 167 14.38 6.58 -3.81
N VAL A 168 14.54 5.40 -4.42
CA VAL A 168 13.55 4.32 -4.46
C VAL A 168 14.03 3.21 -3.53
N ILE A 169 13.16 2.78 -2.62
CA ILE A 169 13.50 1.86 -1.55
C ILE A 169 12.70 0.56 -1.72
N CYS A 170 13.41 -0.55 -1.58
CA CYS A 170 12.90 -1.93 -1.55
C CYS A 170 13.42 -2.68 -0.34
N SER A 171 12.70 -3.74 0.05
CA SER A 171 13.01 -4.59 1.21
C SER A 171 13.27 -6.05 0.81
N PRO A 172 14.48 -6.40 0.32
CA PRO A 172 14.85 -7.80 0.04
C PRO A 172 14.85 -8.67 1.30
N ALA A 173 15.10 -8.11 2.48
CA ALA A 173 15.09 -8.78 3.77
C ALA A 173 15.92 -10.08 3.77
N SER A 174 17.12 -10.02 3.24
CA SER A 174 18.03 -11.15 3.05
C SER A 174 19.28 -11.04 3.93
N SER A 175 20.13 -12.07 3.88
CA SER A 175 21.44 -12.04 4.52
C SER A 175 22.41 -11.00 3.93
N VAL A 176 22.12 -10.46 2.75
CA VAL A 176 22.93 -9.43 2.08
C VAL A 176 22.47 -8.04 2.41
N ALA A 177 21.15 -7.82 2.45
CA ALA A 177 20.56 -6.54 2.76
C ALA A 177 19.12 -6.69 3.27
N THR A 178 18.76 -5.91 4.31
CA THR A 178 17.37 -5.82 4.79
C THR A 178 16.57 -4.84 3.93
N PHE A 179 17.11 -3.66 3.71
CA PHE A 179 16.58 -2.63 2.80
C PHE A 179 17.68 -2.16 1.86
N VAL A 180 17.27 -1.69 0.69
CA VAL A 180 18.18 -1.10 -0.31
C VAL A 180 17.52 0.15 -0.86
N ALA A 181 18.31 1.22 -1.02
CA ALA A 181 17.91 2.43 -1.70
C ALA A 181 18.71 2.61 -2.98
N PHE A 182 18.00 2.89 -4.04
CA PHE A 182 18.56 3.21 -5.35
C PHE A 182 18.27 4.67 -5.70
N ASP A 183 19.18 5.31 -6.41
CA ASP A 183 18.91 6.61 -7.02
C ASP A 183 17.74 6.50 -7.98
N LYS A 184 16.70 7.29 -7.77
CA LYS A 184 15.44 7.17 -8.53
C LYS A 184 15.62 7.52 -10.02
N MET A 185 16.67 8.27 -10.39
CA MET A 185 16.93 8.67 -11.78
C MET A 185 17.76 7.64 -12.54
N THR A 186 18.76 7.02 -11.87
CA THR A 186 19.76 6.17 -12.51
C THR A 186 19.62 4.69 -12.17
N GLY A 187 19.01 4.33 -11.04
CA GLY A 187 18.96 2.96 -10.51
C GLY A 187 20.27 2.54 -9.82
N GLU A 188 21.23 3.43 -9.61
CA GLU A 188 22.46 3.13 -8.88
C GLU A 188 22.19 2.97 -7.37
N GLU A 189 22.84 1.99 -6.72
CA GLU A 189 22.73 1.80 -5.27
C GLU A 189 23.29 3.04 -4.54
N ILE A 190 22.48 3.65 -3.67
CA ILE A 190 22.90 4.74 -2.77
C ILE A 190 23.35 4.16 -1.44
N TRP A 191 22.54 3.31 -0.84
CA TRP A 191 22.85 2.61 0.40
C TRP A 191 22.10 1.28 0.50
N LYS A 192 22.59 0.41 1.38
CA LYS A 192 21.89 -0.78 1.84
C LYS A 192 22.04 -0.96 3.35
N SER A 193 20.99 -1.42 3.99
CA SER A 193 21.00 -1.83 5.39
C SER A 193 21.80 -3.12 5.58
N PRO A 194 22.33 -3.39 6.77
CA PRO A 194 22.86 -4.71 7.11
C PRO A 194 21.86 -5.82 6.78
N GLY A 195 22.37 -6.98 6.36
CA GLY A 195 21.54 -8.15 6.11
C GLY A 195 21.00 -8.76 7.40
N VAL A 196 19.89 -9.50 7.30
CA VAL A 196 19.25 -10.24 8.38
C VAL A 196 19.13 -11.71 7.99
N ASP A 197 19.07 -12.59 9.00
CA ASP A 197 18.71 -13.99 8.78
C ASP A 197 17.18 -14.10 8.74
N GLY A 198 16.61 -13.83 7.57
CA GLY A 198 15.16 -13.75 7.39
C GLY A 198 14.74 -13.92 5.95
N ASN A 199 13.44 -13.87 5.72
CA ASN A 199 12.82 -13.91 4.41
C ASN A 199 12.07 -12.62 4.14
N ARG A 200 11.88 -12.30 2.86
CA ARG A 200 11.06 -11.19 2.40
C ARG A 200 9.63 -11.32 2.93
N SER A 201 9.08 -10.24 3.45
CA SER A 201 7.64 -10.11 3.74
C SER A 201 6.88 -9.68 2.48
N TYR A 202 5.57 -9.48 2.61
CA TYR A 202 4.73 -8.88 1.57
C TYR A 202 4.40 -7.42 1.88
N VAL A 203 4.96 -6.89 2.96
CA VAL A 203 4.75 -5.51 3.43
C VAL A 203 5.36 -4.51 2.46
N SER A 204 4.59 -3.53 2.06
CA SER A 204 5.12 -2.33 1.41
C SER A 204 5.66 -1.38 2.49
N PRO A 205 6.93 -0.96 2.44
CA PRO A 205 7.48 -0.02 3.41
C PRO A 205 6.73 1.32 3.37
N ILE A 206 6.67 1.98 4.53
CA ILE A 206 6.06 3.30 4.67
C ILE A 206 7.07 4.30 5.20
N LEU A 207 6.84 5.58 4.94
CA LEU A 207 7.56 6.67 5.59
C LEU A 207 6.71 7.18 6.74
N SER A 208 7.28 7.24 7.94
CA SER A 208 6.58 7.71 9.13
C SER A 208 7.43 8.70 9.90
N LYS A 209 6.77 9.58 10.65
CA LYS A 209 7.44 10.63 11.39
C LYS A 209 7.40 10.35 12.89
N PHE A 210 8.58 10.25 13.51
CA PHE A 210 8.76 10.19 14.97
C PHE A 210 9.54 11.40 15.43
N ASN A 211 9.02 12.12 16.41
CA ASN A 211 9.66 13.31 16.98
C ASN A 211 10.10 14.35 15.92
N GLY A 212 9.30 14.51 14.87
CA GLY A 212 9.54 15.47 13.80
C GLY A 212 10.56 15.05 12.74
N LYS A 213 11.13 13.84 12.81
CA LYS A 213 12.02 13.26 11.79
C LYS A 213 11.34 12.12 11.05
N ASP A 214 11.70 11.98 9.78
CA ASP A 214 11.19 10.91 8.92
C ASP A 214 12.03 9.64 9.07
N TYR A 215 11.35 8.48 9.10
CA TYR A 215 11.93 7.15 9.19
C TYR A 215 11.17 6.20 8.26
N ILE A 216 11.90 5.21 7.74
CA ILE A 216 11.28 4.11 7.00
C ILE A 216 10.86 3.04 7.99
N LEU A 217 9.60 2.62 7.90
CA LEU A 217 9.11 1.42 8.56
C LEU A 217 8.89 0.35 7.51
N GLY A 218 9.43 -0.83 7.75
CA GLY A 218 9.24 -1.99 6.90
C GLY A 218 9.48 -3.28 7.68
N ALA A 219 9.29 -4.43 7.04
CA ALA A 219 9.32 -5.71 7.72
C ALA A 219 10.01 -6.80 6.91
N SER A 220 10.66 -7.72 7.61
CA SER A 220 10.88 -9.09 7.13
C SER A 220 9.66 -9.97 7.43
N ALA A 221 9.74 -11.25 7.14
CA ALA A 221 8.70 -12.20 7.52
C ALA A 221 8.54 -12.39 9.04
N SER A 222 9.45 -11.86 9.85
CA SER A 222 9.44 -12.02 11.32
C SER A 222 9.55 -10.72 12.11
N ASP A 223 10.19 -9.69 11.56
CA ASP A 223 10.58 -8.52 12.31
C ASP A 223 10.12 -7.23 11.65
N LEU A 224 9.70 -6.27 12.47
CA LEU A 224 9.52 -4.86 12.12
C LEU A 224 10.84 -4.12 12.30
N TYR A 225 11.13 -3.19 11.39
CA TYR A 225 12.33 -2.37 11.43
C TYR A 225 12.00 -0.89 11.31
N ILE A 226 12.76 -0.06 12.04
CA ILE A 226 12.81 1.39 11.85
C ILE A 226 14.19 1.74 11.30
N VAL A 227 14.21 2.41 10.15
CA VAL A 227 15.43 2.65 9.37
C VAL A 227 15.59 4.12 9.07
N ASP A 228 16.83 4.64 9.20
CA ASP A 228 17.18 6.00 8.79
C ASP A 228 17.17 6.09 7.25
N PRO A 229 16.32 6.95 6.65
CA PRO A 229 16.21 7.07 5.20
C PRO A 229 17.46 7.69 4.54
N GLY A 230 18.34 8.32 5.32
CA GLY A 230 19.56 8.97 4.81
C GLY A 230 20.66 7.96 4.47
N ASN A 231 20.83 6.92 5.28
CA ASN A 231 21.98 6.01 5.20
C ASN A 231 21.64 4.53 5.30
N GLY A 232 20.36 4.17 5.54
CA GLY A 232 19.91 2.79 5.66
C GLY A 232 20.25 2.13 7.00
N GLU A 233 20.65 2.87 8.01
CA GLU A 233 20.91 2.35 9.34
C GLU A 233 19.62 1.82 9.98
N ILE A 234 19.64 0.58 10.47
CA ILE A 234 18.57 0.01 11.27
C ILE A 234 18.72 0.54 12.69
N LEU A 235 17.85 1.45 13.11
CA LEU A 235 17.90 2.10 14.42
C LEU A 235 17.29 1.23 15.51
N SER A 236 16.22 0.53 15.18
CA SER A 236 15.56 -0.43 16.06
C SER A 236 14.82 -1.50 15.28
N SER A 237 14.58 -2.62 15.93
CA SER A 237 13.77 -3.71 15.41
C SER A 237 12.91 -4.32 16.52
N TYR A 238 11.78 -4.90 16.11
CA TYR A 238 10.91 -5.64 17.00
C TYR A 238 10.57 -6.99 16.39
N LYS A 239 10.95 -8.09 17.08
CA LYS A 239 10.60 -9.44 16.65
C LYS A 239 9.12 -9.68 16.90
N TYR A 240 8.32 -9.54 15.86
CA TYR A 240 6.88 -9.72 15.93
C TYR A 240 6.49 -11.19 15.87
N PHE A 241 7.11 -11.96 14.98
CA PHE A 241 6.81 -13.38 14.81
C PHE A 241 7.98 -14.26 15.25
N ASP A 242 7.70 -15.27 16.08
CA ASP A 242 8.67 -16.28 16.50
C ASP A 242 8.38 -17.63 15.86
N SER A 243 9.17 -18.00 14.84
CA SER A 243 9.05 -19.26 14.12
C SER A 243 9.32 -20.49 15.01
N SER A 244 9.99 -20.33 16.15
CA SER A 244 10.23 -21.43 17.09
C SER A 244 8.93 -21.92 17.77
N ILE A 245 7.91 -21.07 17.82
CA ILE A 245 6.59 -21.37 18.39
C ILE A 245 5.62 -21.90 17.31
N TRP A 246 5.89 -21.58 16.03
CA TRP A 246 5.01 -21.89 14.91
C TRP A 246 5.72 -22.77 13.87
N GLU A 247 5.90 -24.04 14.19
CA GLU A 247 6.66 -25.01 13.38
C GLU A 247 6.17 -25.16 11.92
N TRP A 248 4.89 -24.86 11.63
CA TRP A 248 4.34 -24.92 10.28
C TRP A 248 4.74 -23.73 9.37
N GLN A 249 5.38 -22.70 9.96
CA GLN A 249 5.91 -21.53 9.23
C GLN A 249 7.39 -21.28 9.58
N PRO A 250 8.29 -22.22 9.25
CA PRO A 250 9.71 -22.11 9.66
C PRO A 250 10.47 -20.97 8.98
N LYS A 251 9.92 -20.42 7.88
CA LYS A 251 10.50 -19.29 7.13
C LYS A 251 9.98 -17.92 7.58
N GLY A 252 9.23 -17.84 8.67
CA GLY A 252 8.54 -16.64 9.13
C GLY A 252 7.10 -16.59 8.64
N MET A 253 6.39 -15.53 8.98
CA MET A 253 4.95 -15.40 8.74
C MET A 253 4.65 -14.71 7.39
N ILE A 254 3.43 -14.93 6.91
CA ILE A 254 2.88 -14.26 5.72
C ILE A 254 2.40 -12.86 6.13
N TRP A 255 3.34 -11.97 6.37
CA TRP A 255 3.04 -10.59 6.77
C TRP A 255 2.83 -9.71 5.54
N ALA A 256 1.62 -9.18 5.36
CA ALA A 256 1.24 -8.42 4.18
C ALA A 256 0.72 -6.99 4.49
N ASN A 257 0.39 -6.70 5.75
CA ASN A 257 -0.10 -5.39 6.14
C ASN A 257 1.04 -4.42 6.42
N SER A 258 0.96 -3.21 5.85
CA SER A 258 1.79 -2.10 6.32
C SER A 258 1.39 -1.73 7.75
N PRO A 259 2.35 -1.37 8.61
CA PRO A 259 2.06 -0.88 9.95
C PRO A 259 1.16 0.36 9.92
N VAL A 260 0.28 0.52 10.91
CA VAL A 260 -0.48 1.76 11.13
C VAL A 260 0.20 2.58 12.21
N VAL A 261 0.46 3.86 11.95
CA VAL A 261 1.25 4.71 12.84
C VAL A 261 0.48 5.96 13.23
N LYS A 262 0.48 6.27 14.53
CA LYS A 262 0.00 7.54 15.08
C LYS A 262 0.92 8.00 16.22
N GLY A 263 1.53 9.17 16.05
CA GLY A 263 2.52 9.67 17.00
C GLY A 263 3.71 8.71 17.13
N ASN A 264 3.96 8.17 18.32
CA ASN A 264 5.01 7.18 18.58
C ASN A 264 4.46 5.75 18.77
N MET A 265 3.21 5.52 18.37
CA MET A 265 2.54 4.22 18.47
C MET A 265 2.46 3.56 17.09
N ILE A 266 2.69 2.25 17.04
CA ILE A 266 2.68 1.44 15.81
C ILE A 266 1.78 0.23 16.04
N PHE A 267 0.74 0.07 15.26
CA PHE A 267 -0.09 -1.13 15.27
C PHE A 267 0.34 -2.08 14.15
N VAL A 268 0.54 -3.36 14.48
CA VAL A 268 0.94 -4.42 13.55
C VAL A 268 -0.01 -5.61 13.62
N SER A 269 -0.30 -6.22 12.46
CA SER A 269 -1.18 -7.38 12.34
C SER A 269 -0.73 -8.26 11.18
N ILE A 270 -0.93 -9.58 11.28
CA ILE A 270 -0.51 -10.55 10.25
C ILE A 270 -1.68 -11.34 9.68
N GLY A 271 -2.70 -11.63 10.47
CA GLY A 271 -3.71 -12.64 10.18
C GLY A 271 -3.34 -14.04 10.74
N TYR A 272 -4.08 -15.05 10.34
CA TYR A 272 -3.84 -16.46 10.67
C TYR A 272 -3.98 -16.82 12.16
N ASN A 273 -4.84 -16.13 12.91
CA ASN A 273 -5.02 -16.23 14.36
C ASN A 273 -3.72 -15.87 15.14
N TYR A 274 -2.90 -15.00 14.57
CA TYR A 274 -1.74 -14.46 15.28
C TYR A 274 -2.10 -13.10 15.86
N PRO A 275 -1.95 -12.89 17.19
CA PRO A 275 -2.40 -11.66 17.81
C PRO A 275 -1.76 -10.41 17.22
N ALA A 276 -2.57 -9.42 16.92
CA ALA A 276 -2.10 -8.09 16.59
C ALA A 276 -1.46 -7.44 17.82
N LYS A 277 -0.57 -6.48 17.60
CA LYS A 277 0.13 -5.79 18.67
C LYS A 277 0.15 -4.30 18.48
N MET A 278 0.00 -3.59 19.59
CA MET A 278 0.35 -2.19 19.70
C MET A 278 1.75 -2.05 20.26
N LEU A 279 2.59 -1.36 19.53
CA LEU A 279 3.98 -1.09 19.86
C LEU A 279 4.17 0.40 20.13
N LYS A 280 5.14 0.73 20.97
CA LYS A 280 5.54 2.11 21.26
C LYS A 280 7.03 2.28 21.01
N VAL A 281 7.36 3.37 20.33
CA VAL A 281 8.73 3.79 20.04
C VAL A 281 9.15 4.84 21.08
N ASN A 282 10.36 4.69 21.63
CA ASN A 282 10.92 5.68 22.56
C ASN A 282 11.39 6.95 21.82
N GLU A 283 11.80 7.98 22.57
CA GLU A 283 12.14 9.30 22.01
C GLU A 283 13.31 9.28 21.02
N ASP A 284 14.33 8.48 21.23
CA ASP A 284 15.51 8.39 20.37
C ASP A 284 15.40 7.30 19.28
N VAL A 285 14.23 6.65 19.19
CA VAL A 285 13.89 5.61 18.19
C VAL A 285 14.74 4.33 18.31
N SER A 286 15.46 4.16 19.41
CA SER A 286 16.36 3.01 19.64
C SER A 286 15.67 1.78 20.20
N VAL A 287 14.44 1.92 20.73
CA VAL A 287 13.69 0.85 21.39
C VAL A 287 12.24 0.85 20.95
N ILE A 288 11.74 -0.35 20.67
CA ILE A 288 10.33 -0.62 20.39
C ILE A 288 9.82 -1.58 21.47
N GLU A 289 8.76 -1.18 22.19
CA GLU A 289 8.16 -1.96 23.28
C GLU A 289 6.68 -2.30 22.96
N GLU A 290 6.24 -3.48 23.38
CA GLU A 290 4.84 -3.89 23.31
C GLU A 290 4.02 -3.17 24.39
N VAL A 291 2.89 -2.58 23.98
CA VAL A 291 1.94 -1.89 24.88
C VAL A 291 0.78 -2.81 25.22
N TYR A 292 0.16 -3.40 24.20
CA TYR A 292 -0.90 -4.39 24.35
C TYR A 292 -0.92 -5.36 23.15
N SER A 293 -1.61 -6.47 23.33
CA SER A 293 -1.91 -7.45 22.30
C SER A 293 -3.42 -7.59 22.13
N ASN A 294 -3.89 -7.83 20.92
CA ASN A 294 -5.31 -7.99 20.62
C ASN A 294 -5.53 -9.20 19.69
N GLU A 295 -6.43 -10.11 20.08
CA GLU A 295 -6.71 -11.34 19.36
C GLU A 295 -7.83 -11.20 18.29
N VAL A 296 -8.57 -10.07 18.30
CA VAL A 296 -9.67 -9.84 17.37
C VAL A 296 -9.18 -9.21 16.07
N MET A 297 -8.39 -8.12 16.12
CA MET A 297 -7.92 -7.42 14.92
C MET A 297 -6.79 -8.18 14.22
N ASP A 298 -7.00 -9.44 13.97
CA ASP A 298 -6.15 -10.35 13.21
C ASP A 298 -6.31 -10.10 11.69
N ASN A 299 -5.88 -8.91 11.26
CA ASN A 299 -6.03 -8.48 9.87
C ASN A 299 -4.99 -9.18 8.98
N HIS A 300 -5.42 -9.70 7.81
CA HIS A 300 -4.57 -10.51 6.94
C HIS A 300 -3.73 -9.65 5.96
N HIS A 301 -4.34 -9.16 4.89
CA HIS A 301 -3.69 -8.30 3.89
C HIS A 301 -4.49 -7.04 3.58
N HIS A 302 -5.58 -6.87 4.29
CA HIS A 302 -6.51 -5.77 4.10
C HIS A 302 -6.02 -4.52 4.82
N GLY A 303 -6.47 -3.36 4.39
CA GLY A 303 -6.10 -2.10 5.03
C GLY A 303 -6.77 -1.89 6.39
N LEU A 304 -6.02 -1.31 7.31
CA LEU A 304 -6.52 -0.77 8.57
C LEU A 304 -6.54 0.75 8.50
N ILE A 305 -7.50 1.38 9.19
CA ILE A 305 -7.66 2.84 9.24
C ILE A 305 -7.70 3.29 10.70
N GLU A 306 -6.74 4.12 11.10
CA GLU A 306 -6.81 4.85 12.36
C GLU A 306 -7.55 6.17 12.14
N LEU A 307 -8.58 6.44 12.92
CA LEU A 307 -9.36 7.66 12.89
C LEU A 307 -9.89 8.00 14.27
N ASP A 308 -9.59 9.21 14.78
CA ASP A 308 -10.10 9.74 16.03
C ASP A 308 -9.89 8.83 17.26
N ASP A 309 -8.70 8.25 17.40
CA ASP A 309 -8.33 7.28 18.44
C ASP A 309 -9.06 5.93 18.37
N TYR A 310 -9.58 5.57 17.19
CA TYR A 310 -10.13 4.27 16.90
C TYR A 310 -9.44 3.62 15.69
N LEU A 311 -9.26 2.30 15.75
CA LEU A 311 -8.72 1.50 14.66
C LEU A 311 -9.83 0.66 14.03
N TYR A 312 -10.10 0.90 12.76
CA TYR A 312 -11.12 0.20 11.98
C TYR A 312 -10.46 -0.77 10.99
N GLY A 313 -11.06 -1.95 10.81
CA GLY A 313 -10.59 -2.91 9.83
C GLY A 313 -11.43 -4.16 9.75
N SER A 314 -11.07 -5.01 8.80
CA SER A 314 -11.56 -6.39 8.76
C SER A 314 -10.55 -7.33 9.39
N TYR A 315 -10.99 -8.49 9.87
CA TYR A 315 -10.10 -9.49 10.43
C TYR A 315 -10.35 -10.88 9.87
N TRP A 316 -9.36 -11.75 9.99
CA TRP A 316 -9.31 -13.08 9.45
C TRP A 316 -9.91 -14.10 10.44
N ILE A 317 -10.86 -14.91 9.98
CA ILE A 317 -11.37 -16.08 10.71
C ILE A 317 -10.90 -17.35 9.99
N SER A 318 -10.92 -17.32 8.66
CA SER A 318 -10.41 -18.36 7.78
C SER A 318 -10.12 -17.79 6.39
N ASN A 319 -9.55 -18.58 5.48
CA ASN A 319 -9.24 -18.14 4.11
C ASN A 319 -10.44 -17.56 3.34
N GLY A 320 -11.65 -17.90 3.66
CA GLY A 320 -12.85 -17.39 2.97
C GLY A 320 -13.86 -16.73 3.90
N THR A 321 -13.48 -16.41 5.14
CA THR A 321 -14.40 -15.87 6.16
C THR A 321 -13.66 -14.89 7.05
N GLY A 322 -14.30 -13.77 7.31
CA GLY A 322 -13.85 -12.76 8.26
C GLY A 322 -15.01 -11.90 8.72
N ALA A 323 -14.72 -10.89 9.47
CA ALA A 323 -15.67 -9.89 9.95
C ALA A 323 -14.99 -8.52 10.06
N TRP A 324 -15.70 -7.55 10.60
CA TRP A 324 -15.27 -6.15 10.72
C TRP A 324 -15.24 -5.76 12.19
N ALA A 325 -14.18 -5.11 12.60
CA ALA A 325 -14.01 -4.71 13.99
C ALA A 325 -13.52 -3.27 14.12
N CYS A 326 -13.76 -2.72 15.29
CA CYS A 326 -13.20 -1.46 15.73
C CYS A 326 -12.54 -1.67 17.09
N LEU A 327 -11.35 -1.13 17.27
CA LEU A 327 -10.64 -1.09 18.55
C LEU A 327 -10.46 0.33 19.01
N ASP A 328 -10.50 0.55 20.32
CA ASP A 328 -9.90 1.74 20.92
C ASP A 328 -8.38 1.70 20.72
N TRP A 329 -7.84 2.74 20.11
CA TRP A 329 -6.41 2.81 19.74
C TRP A 329 -5.48 2.74 20.95
N ASN A 330 -5.85 3.33 22.06
CA ASN A 330 -4.98 3.46 23.24
C ASN A 330 -5.00 2.23 24.14
N THR A 331 -6.14 1.54 24.22
CA THR A 331 -6.34 0.41 25.13
C THR A 331 -6.41 -0.95 24.47
N GLY A 332 -6.73 -1.00 23.16
CA GLY A 332 -6.99 -2.24 22.45
C GLY A 332 -8.36 -2.86 22.78
N GLU A 333 -9.25 -2.15 23.49
CA GLU A 333 -10.60 -2.60 23.76
C GLU A 333 -11.39 -2.75 22.46
N VAL A 334 -12.11 -3.85 22.31
CA VAL A 334 -12.97 -4.11 21.15
C VAL A 334 -14.26 -3.33 21.31
N MET A 335 -14.46 -2.32 20.48
CA MET A 335 -15.63 -1.48 20.46
C MET A 335 -16.81 -2.19 19.79
N TYR A 336 -16.57 -2.86 18.68
CA TYR A 336 -17.48 -3.78 18.04
C TYR A 336 -16.74 -4.88 17.27
N ASP A 337 -17.44 -6.00 17.05
CA ASP A 337 -17.04 -7.15 16.24
C ASP A 337 -18.29 -7.65 15.50
N GLU A 338 -18.43 -7.30 14.23
CA GLU A 338 -19.66 -7.49 13.47
C GLU A 338 -19.42 -8.12 12.10
N LYS A 339 -20.38 -8.94 11.66
CA LYS A 339 -20.35 -9.57 10.35
C LYS A 339 -21.10 -8.75 9.32
N TRP A 340 -20.38 -8.38 8.25
CA TRP A 340 -20.99 -7.94 7.02
C TRP A 340 -20.31 -8.66 5.85
N ASN A 341 -21.01 -9.62 5.24
CA ASN A 341 -20.45 -10.52 4.21
C ASN A 341 -19.20 -11.28 4.67
N SER A 342 -17.99 -10.88 4.24
CA SER A 342 -16.71 -11.39 4.69
C SER A 342 -15.75 -10.24 4.97
N LYS A 343 -14.47 -10.54 5.23
CA LYS A 343 -13.43 -9.52 5.34
C LYS A 343 -13.15 -8.85 3.99
N GLY A 344 -12.45 -7.74 3.98
CA GLY A 344 -12.12 -7.01 2.76
C GLY A 344 -11.25 -5.79 3.02
N GLU A 345 -10.94 -5.11 1.95
CA GLU A 345 -10.14 -3.89 1.93
C GLU A 345 -10.91 -2.70 2.50
N MET A 346 -10.19 -1.77 3.11
CA MET A 346 -10.75 -0.54 3.66
C MET A 346 -9.86 0.66 3.36
N VAL A 347 -10.50 1.74 2.90
CA VAL A 347 -9.90 3.06 2.77
C VAL A 347 -10.87 4.13 3.26
N TYR A 348 -10.37 5.33 3.54
CA TYR A 348 -11.17 6.44 4.08
C TYR A 348 -11.05 7.68 3.21
N ALA A 349 -12.18 8.38 3.03
CA ALA A 349 -12.24 9.70 2.44
C ALA A 349 -13.52 10.45 2.86
N ASP A 350 -13.42 11.76 3.01
CA ASP A 350 -14.55 12.69 3.19
C ASP A 350 -15.57 12.25 4.27
N GLY A 351 -15.06 11.73 5.40
CA GLY A 351 -15.87 11.34 6.55
C GLY A 351 -16.44 9.91 6.49
N LEU A 352 -16.12 9.11 5.48
CA LEU A 352 -16.67 7.77 5.31
C LEU A 352 -15.58 6.73 4.99
N LEU A 353 -15.84 5.48 5.38
CA LEU A 353 -15.04 4.31 5.01
C LEU A 353 -15.61 3.68 3.75
N TYR A 354 -14.74 3.36 2.82
CA TYR A 354 -15.02 2.64 1.58
C TYR A 354 -14.47 1.22 1.75
N VAL A 355 -15.33 0.23 1.75
CA VAL A 355 -14.94 -1.16 1.97
C VAL A 355 -15.20 -2.00 0.72
N TYR A 356 -14.27 -2.93 0.42
CA TYR A 356 -14.38 -3.85 -0.72
C TYR A 356 -14.18 -5.27 -0.24
N GLU A 357 -15.28 -6.01 -0.14
CA GLU A 357 -15.33 -7.38 0.41
C GLU A 357 -14.73 -8.39 -0.57
N GLU A 358 -13.80 -9.24 -0.07
CA GLU A 358 -12.93 -10.07 -0.89
C GLU A 358 -13.59 -11.24 -1.61
N LYS A 359 -14.72 -11.76 -1.10
CA LYS A 359 -15.30 -13.04 -1.56
C LYS A 359 -16.35 -12.88 -2.64
N ARG A 360 -17.23 -11.88 -2.49
CA ARG A 360 -18.37 -11.65 -3.36
C ARG A 360 -18.31 -10.33 -4.11
N GLY A 361 -17.35 -9.48 -3.77
CA GLY A 361 -17.16 -8.18 -4.40
C GLY A 361 -18.19 -7.14 -3.97
N ASN A 362 -18.73 -7.24 -2.75
CA ASN A 362 -19.58 -6.19 -2.22
C ASN A 362 -18.72 -4.98 -1.90
N VAL A 363 -19.13 -3.81 -2.40
CA VAL A 363 -18.52 -2.52 -2.09
C VAL A 363 -19.48 -1.79 -1.17
N GLY A 364 -19.01 -1.35 -0.02
CA GLY A 364 -19.82 -0.67 1.00
C GLY A 364 -19.31 0.72 1.33
N LEU A 365 -20.24 1.63 1.55
CA LEU A 365 -20.00 2.93 2.15
C LEU A 365 -20.41 2.84 3.61
N VAL A 366 -19.46 3.05 4.53
CA VAL A 366 -19.65 2.77 5.96
C VAL A 366 -19.36 4.02 6.79
N LEU A 367 -20.21 4.27 7.77
CA LEU A 367 -19.97 5.34 8.74
C LEU A 367 -18.87 4.90 9.73
N PRO A 368 -17.80 5.67 9.92
CA PRO A 368 -16.84 5.40 10.98
C PRO A 368 -17.47 5.76 12.34
N ASP A 369 -18.01 4.76 13.02
CA ASP A 369 -18.68 4.89 14.30
C ASP A 369 -18.25 3.73 15.21
N PRO A 370 -17.61 4.00 16.37
CA PRO A 370 -17.16 2.94 17.27
C PRO A 370 -18.30 2.16 17.91
N SER A 371 -19.54 2.60 17.77
CA SER A 371 -20.71 1.89 18.32
C SER A 371 -21.24 0.76 17.44
N GLY A 372 -20.70 0.55 16.22
CA GLY A 372 -21.11 -0.55 15.33
C GLY A 372 -20.71 -0.35 13.87
N PHE A 373 -20.72 -1.42 13.08
CA PHE A 373 -20.42 -1.40 11.66
C PHE A 373 -21.65 -0.97 10.84
N LYS A 374 -21.76 0.31 10.56
CA LYS A 374 -22.97 0.91 9.95
C LYS A 374 -22.79 1.13 8.46
N VAL A 375 -23.28 0.19 7.66
CA VAL A 375 -23.33 0.32 6.20
C VAL A 375 -24.43 1.30 5.80
N ILE A 376 -24.09 2.38 5.12
CA ILE A 376 -25.02 3.38 4.60
C ILE A 376 -25.65 2.90 3.30
N SER A 377 -24.78 2.50 2.35
CA SER A 377 -25.17 1.97 1.05
C SER A 377 -24.15 0.97 0.57
N SER A 378 -24.55 0.08 -0.35
CA SER A 378 -23.64 -0.91 -0.94
C SER A 378 -24.11 -1.34 -2.31
N PHE A 379 -23.15 -1.77 -3.14
CA PHE A 379 -23.43 -2.41 -4.43
C PHE A 379 -22.45 -3.58 -4.63
N ARG A 380 -22.59 -4.32 -5.72
CA ARG A 380 -21.77 -5.50 -5.97
C ARG A 380 -21.05 -5.43 -7.30
N ILE A 381 -19.76 -5.78 -7.30
CA ILE A 381 -18.97 -5.99 -8.51
C ILE A 381 -19.25 -7.38 -9.06
N GLU A 382 -19.78 -7.46 -10.28
CA GLU A 382 -20.08 -8.71 -10.97
C GLU A 382 -19.07 -9.05 -12.07
N LYS A 383 -18.31 -8.06 -12.53
CA LYS A 383 -17.30 -8.19 -13.59
C LYS A 383 -15.97 -8.68 -13.06
N GLY A 384 -15.19 -9.34 -13.92
CA GLY A 384 -13.87 -9.85 -13.57
C GLY A 384 -13.88 -11.29 -13.07
N ASN A 385 -12.78 -11.72 -12.44
CA ASN A 385 -12.55 -13.09 -12.00
C ASN A 385 -11.56 -13.17 -10.85
N GLY A 386 -11.66 -14.24 -10.07
CA GLY A 386 -10.77 -14.46 -8.92
C GLY A 386 -11.27 -13.78 -7.64
N PRO A 387 -10.42 -13.65 -6.62
CA PRO A 387 -10.75 -12.94 -5.39
C PRO A 387 -10.65 -11.41 -5.57
N HIS A 388 -11.40 -10.68 -4.77
CA HIS A 388 -11.42 -9.21 -4.76
C HIS A 388 -10.40 -8.69 -3.75
N TRP A 389 -9.10 -8.76 -4.08
CA TRP A 389 -7.99 -8.41 -3.18
C TRP A 389 -7.31 -7.08 -3.51
N SER A 390 -7.83 -6.34 -4.49
CA SER A 390 -7.30 -5.03 -4.83
C SER A 390 -7.84 -3.97 -3.87
N HIS A 391 -6.95 -3.16 -3.30
CA HIS A 391 -7.38 -2.01 -2.51
C HIS A 391 -8.04 -0.96 -3.40
N PRO A 392 -9.19 -0.39 -3.01
CA PRO A 392 -9.75 0.78 -3.66
C PRO A 392 -8.75 1.93 -3.68
N TYR A 393 -8.73 2.68 -4.79
CA TYR A 393 -7.96 3.92 -4.90
C TYR A 393 -8.91 5.07 -5.19
N LEU A 394 -8.81 6.16 -4.42
CA LEU A 394 -9.68 7.31 -4.56
C LEU A 394 -8.88 8.50 -5.07
N PHE A 395 -9.36 9.14 -6.10
CA PHE A 395 -8.70 10.30 -6.67
C PHE A 395 -9.65 11.14 -7.53
N ASP A 396 -9.64 12.45 -7.33
CA ASP A 396 -10.44 13.44 -8.08
C ASP A 396 -11.93 13.06 -8.18
N GLY A 397 -12.52 12.72 -7.04
CA GLY A 397 -13.92 12.33 -6.94
C GLY A 397 -14.28 11.04 -7.65
N LYS A 398 -13.31 10.16 -7.88
CA LYS A 398 -13.50 8.87 -8.53
C LYS A 398 -12.97 7.74 -7.65
N MET A 399 -13.61 6.59 -7.74
CA MET A 399 -13.15 5.34 -7.15
C MET A 399 -12.69 4.39 -8.25
N PHE A 400 -11.44 3.95 -8.14
CA PHE A 400 -10.82 2.99 -9.03
C PHE A 400 -10.81 1.63 -8.35
N LEU A 401 -11.44 0.66 -8.98
CA LEU A 401 -11.51 -0.72 -8.51
C LEU A 401 -10.97 -1.68 -9.56
N ARG A 402 -10.50 -2.82 -9.10
CA ARG A 402 -10.05 -3.92 -9.94
C ARG A 402 -10.62 -5.23 -9.46
N HIS A 403 -11.00 -6.11 -10.41
CA HIS A 403 -11.29 -7.50 -10.15
C HIS A 403 -10.64 -8.38 -11.23
N GLY A 404 -9.54 -9.07 -10.86
CA GLY A 404 -8.74 -9.85 -11.80
C GLY A 404 -8.20 -8.98 -12.95
N LYS A 405 -8.68 -9.21 -14.17
CA LYS A 405 -8.27 -8.49 -15.39
C LYS A 405 -9.12 -7.28 -15.74
N VAL A 406 -10.15 -6.96 -14.95
CA VAL A 406 -11.08 -5.85 -15.22
C VAL A 406 -10.80 -4.69 -14.28
N LEU A 407 -10.68 -3.50 -14.86
CA LEU A 407 -10.59 -2.22 -14.19
C LEU A 407 -11.92 -1.49 -14.33
N MET A 408 -12.39 -0.88 -13.25
CA MET A 408 -13.63 -0.10 -13.19
C MET A 408 -13.36 1.23 -12.51
N VAL A 409 -13.94 2.31 -13.05
CA VAL A 409 -13.89 3.65 -12.46
C VAL A 409 -15.30 4.14 -12.22
N TYR A 410 -15.59 4.50 -10.99
CA TYR A 410 -16.90 4.98 -10.55
C TYR A 410 -16.84 6.46 -10.17
N SER A 411 -17.91 7.23 -10.49
CA SER A 411 -18.06 8.60 -10.01
C SER A 411 -18.49 8.61 -8.54
N LEU A 412 -17.77 9.34 -7.71
CA LEU A 412 -18.15 9.59 -6.32
C LEU A 412 -18.76 11.00 -6.12
N ARG A 413 -19.08 11.71 -7.20
CA ARG A 413 -19.74 13.04 -7.17
C ARG A 413 -21.03 12.99 -7.97
N ASN A 414 -21.94 13.88 -7.63
CA ASN A 414 -23.13 14.09 -8.47
C ASN A 414 -22.71 14.64 -9.84
N SER A 415 -23.34 14.12 -10.89
CA SER A 415 -23.19 14.57 -12.28
C SER A 415 -23.65 16.01 -12.46
#